data_3ae819d83621a499f4aa610afca14151
#
_entry.id   3ae819d83621a499f4aa610afca14151
#
_cell.length_a   1.000
_cell.length_b   1.000
_cell.length_c   1.000
_cell.angle_alpha   90.00
_cell.angle_beta   90.00
_cell.angle_gamma   90.00
#
_symmetry.space_group_name_H-M   'P 1'
#
loop_
_entity.id
_entity.type
_entity.pdbx_description
1 polymer ?
#
loop_
_entity_poly.entity_id
_entity_poly.type
_entity_poly.pdbx_seq_one_letter_code
_entity_poly.pdbx_strand_id
1 'polypeptide(L)'
;MDATTFGWLILAFPLAGSMVIALGWRALPGRAAGWIGTAAIGLAFACTLGALFGVLDKPVEERQLTSSLYDYASAGGLDIEMGILVDPLSVFMCLVVTGVSTLIHLYSISYMTSDEGFRRFFSYLNFFVFSMLLLVLAGNLILLIVGWAFVGFASYALISFWFRRETATGAGMKAFVINVAGDVGLVVAALFIFRELGTFDLLAIFERAPEELTTNEGVAVAIGCLLLVGAAAKSAQVPLHTWLPDAMEGPTPVSALIHAATMVTAGVYLIGRFHPIFEIALTAADIAAFIGLATLLIAATIALVVTDLKRIIAYSTMSQIGYMIMGVGIGAYSAAFFHLMTHAFFKALLFMAAGSIIGAMANRQNIDLM
;
A
#
# COMPACT_ATOMS: atom_id res chain seq x y z
N MET A 1 1.08 -11.15 -25.55
CA MET A 1 0.11 -10.37 -24.74
C MET A 1 0.76 -9.02 -24.51
N ASP A 2 -0.02 -7.96 -24.61
CA ASP A 2 0.43 -6.60 -24.38
C ASP A 2 0.61 -6.34 -22.88
N ALA A 3 1.47 -5.37 -22.49
CA ALA A 3 1.75 -5.03 -21.10
C ALA A 3 0.48 -4.57 -20.34
N THR A 4 -0.45 -3.89 -21.01
CA THR A 4 -1.73 -3.49 -20.43
C THR A 4 -2.65 -4.68 -20.14
N THR A 5 -2.67 -5.71 -21.01
CA THR A 5 -3.38 -6.96 -20.75
C THR A 5 -2.85 -7.63 -19.48
N PHE A 6 -1.53 -7.68 -19.31
CA PHE A 6 -0.94 -8.16 -18.06
C PHE A 6 -1.35 -7.29 -16.87
N GLY A 7 -1.44 -5.96 -17.02
CA GLY A 7 -1.93 -5.04 -16.00
C GLY A 7 -3.32 -5.41 -15.48
N TRP A 8 -4.26 -5.71 -16.38
CA TRP A 8 -5.60 -6.17 -15.98
C TRP A 8 -5.58 -7.54 -15.30
N LEU A 9 -4.73 -8.48 -15.77
CA LEU A 9 -4.60 -9.79 -15.13
C LEU A 9 -3.96 -9.70 -13.74
N ILE A 10 -3.04 -8.77 -13.51
CA ILE A 10 -2.48 -8.48 -12.18
C ILE A 10 -3.59 -8.13 -11.19
N LEU A 11 -4.61 -7.38 -11.61
CA LEU A 11 -5.77 -7.06 -10.78
C LEU A 11 -6.76 -8.21 -10.69
N ALA A 12 -7.02 -8.90 -11.80
CA ALA A 12 -8.06 -9.92 -11.88
C ALA A 12 -7.76 -11.15 -11.01
N PHE A 13 -6.51 -11.63 -10.95
CA PHE A 13 -6.18 -12.83 -10.20
C PHE A 13 -6.39 -12.69 -8.69
N PRO A 14 -5.90 -11.65 -7.98
CA PRO A 14 -6.16 -11.49 -6.55
C PRO A 14 -7.63 -11.28 -6.23
N LEU A 15 -8.34 -10.51 -7.06
CA LEU A 15 -9.78 -10.32 -6.91
C LEU A 15 -10.54 -11.65 -7.07
N ALA A 16 -10.25 -12.39 -8.13
CA ALA A 16 -10.84 -13.70 -8.36
C ALA A 16 -10.53 -14.68 -7.22
N GLY A 17 -9.28 -14.69 -6.73
CA GLY A 17 -8.87 -15.48 -5.57
C GLY A 17 -9.71 -15.16 -4.33
N SER A 18 -9.87 -13.87 -4.02
CA SER A 18 -10.71 -13.42 -2.91
C SER A 18 -12.17 -13.85 -3.07
N MET A 19 -12.75 -13.63 -4.26
CA MET A 19 -14.16 -13.97 -4.55
C MET A 19 -14.41 -15.47 -4.53
N VAL A 20 -13.55 -16.28 -5.16
CA VAL A 20 -13.67 -17.74 -5.17
C VAL A 20 -13.62 -18.31 -3.77
N ILE A 21 -12.73 -17.81 -2.91
CA ILE A 21 -12.64 -18.24 -1.51
C ILE A 21 -13.87 -17.80 -0.72
N ALA A 22 -14.33 -16.56 -0.90
CA ALA A 22 -15.48 -16.01 -0.20
C ALA A 22 -16.79 -16.74 -0.57
N LEU A 23 -17.04 -16.89 -1.87
CA LEU A 23 -18.26 -17.53 -2.37
C LEU A 23 -18.24 -19.06 -2.22
N GLY A 24 -17.02 -19.65 -2.36
CA GLY A 24 -16.80 -21.09 -2.19
C GLY A 24 -16.71 -21.56 -0.73
N TRP A 25 -16.99 -20.70 0.22
CA TRP A 25 -16.85 -20.93 1.67
C TRP A 25 -17.30 -22.33 2.15
N ARG A 26 -18.46 -22.82 1.67
CA ARG A 26 -19.01 -24.12 2.09
C ARG A 26 -18.46 -25.29 1.30
N ALA A 27 -17.97 -25.06 0.08
CA ALA A 27 -17.53 -26.09 -0.85
C ALA A 27 -16.03 -26.39 -0.77
N LEU A 28 -15.21 -25.39 -0.34
CA LEU A 28 -13.75 -25.54 -0.33
C LEU A 28 -13.29 -26.44 0.83
N PRO A 29 -12.59 -27.55 0.55
CA PRO A 29 -12.08 -28.43 1.59
C PRO A 29 -10.82 -27.87 2.26
N GLY A 30 -10.70 -28.12 3.57
CA GLY A 30 -9.47 -27.97 4.34
C GLY A 30 -8.60 -26.74 3.98
N ARG A 31 -7.38 -27.00 3.50
CA ARG A 31 -6.37 -25.99 3.13
C ARG A 31 -6.51 -25.44 1.70
N ALA A 32 -7.52 -25.82 0.94
CA ALA A 32 -7.67 -25.39 -0.45
C ALA A 32 -7.71 -23.86 -0.60
N ALA A 33 -8.38 -23.15 0.33
CA ALA A 33 -8.41 -21.70 0.32
C ALA A 33 -7.01 -21.07 0.36
N GLY A 34 -6.09 -21.64 1.14
CA GLY A 34 -4.69 -21.18 1.19
C GLY A 34 -3.96 -21.36 -0.14
N TRP A 35 -4.12 -22.53 -0.77
CA TRP A 35 -3.48 -22.81 -2.06
C TRP A 35 -4.10 -21.99 -3.21
N ILE A 36 -5.43 -21.81 -3.24
CA ILE A 36 -6.11 -20.96 -4.21
C ILE A 36 -5.63 -19.51 -4.07
N GLY A 37 -5.61 -18.97 -2.84
CA GLY A 37 -5.14 -17.62 -2.58
C GLY A 37 -3.68 -17.43 -2.98
N THR A 38 -2.79 -18.36 -2.60
CA THR A 38 -1.38 -18.30 -2.96
C THR A 38 -1.16 -18.39 -4.48
N ALA A 39 -1.89 -19.29 -5.16
CA ALA A 39 -1.82 -19.44 -6.61
C ALA A 39 -2.30 -18.17 -7.32
N ALA A 40 -3.37 -17.54 -6.86
CA ALA A 40 -3.87 -16.28 -7.42
C ALA A 40 -2.81 -15.17 -7.37
N ILE A 41 -2.14 -15.00 -6.21
CA ILE A 41 -1.09 -13.98 -6.08
C ILE A 41 0.16 -14.38 -6.88
N GLY A 42 0.54 -15.66 -6.92
CA GLY A 42 1.64 -16.17 -7.73
C GLY A 42 1.41 -15.95 -9.25
N LEU A 43 0.17 -16.12 -9.72
CA LEU A 43 -0.21 -15.80 -11.11
C LEU A 43 -0.15 -14.28 -11.37
N ALA A 44 -0.58 -13.45 -10.42
CA ALA A 44 -0.41 -12.01 -10.51
C ALA A 44 1.07 -11.61 -10.59
N PHE A 45 1.95 -12.27 -9.82
CA PHE A 45 3.40 -12.06 -9.91
C PHE A 45 3.95 -12.47 -11.28
N ALA A 46 3.54 -13.62 -11.82
CA ALA A 46 3.94 -14.03 -13.17
C ALA A 46 3.48 -13.02 -14.25
N CYS A 47 2.25 -12.49 -14.12
CA CYS A 47 1.76 -11.43 -15.01
C CYS A 47 2.55 -10.13 -14.83
N THR A 48 2.99 -9.82 -13.62
CA THR A 48 3.83 -8.62 -13.37
C THR A 48 5.20 -8.75 -14.06
N LEU A 49 5.80 -9.95 -14.07
CA LEU A 49 7.00 -10.21 -14.88
C LEU A 49 6.73 -10.02 -16.38
N GLY A 50 5.56 -10.48 -16.86
CA GLY A 50 5.13 -10.25 -18.26
C GLY A 50 4.99 -8.76 -18.58
N ALA A 51 4.37 -7.99 -17.68
CA ALA A 51 4.25 -6.53 -17.82
C ALA A 51 5.63 -5.83 -17.82
N LEU A 52 6.55 -6.29 -16.94
CA LEU A 52 7.92 -5.76 -16.89
C LEU A 52 8.62 -5.90 -18.24
N PHE A 53 8.63 -7.10 -18.81
CA PHE A 53 9.26 -7.31 -20.12
C PHE A 53 8.56 -6.50 -21.21
N GLY A 54 7.22 -6.41 -21.19
CA GLY A 54 6.46 -5.61 -22.15
C GLY A 54 6.73 -4.11 -22.07
N VAL A 55 7.03 -3.57 -20.89
CA VAL A 55 7.43 -2.17 -20.69
C VAL A 55 8.90 -1.95 -21.09
N LEU A 56 9.80 -2.89 -20.73
CA LEU A 56 11.23 -2.76 -21.04
C LEU A 56 11.52 -2.87 -22.54
N ASP A 57 10.70 -3.60 -23.30
CA ASP A 57 10.82 -3.74 -24.76
C ASP A 57 10.49 -2.45 -25.52
N LYS A 58 9.90 -1.46 -24.85
CA LYS A 58 9.56 -0.16 -25.46
C LYS A 58 10.64 0.88 -25.24
N PRO A 59 10.80 1.85 -26.18
CA PRO A 59 11.59 3.05 -25.97
C PRO A 59 11.17 3.77 -24.69
N VAL A 60 12.09 4.50 -24.06
CA VAL A 60 11.84 5.15 -22.74
C VAL A 60 10.64 6.10 -22.81
N GLU A 61 10.48 6.81 -23.89
CA GLU A 61 9.41 7.79 -24.12
C GLU A 61 8.02 7.15 -24.26
N GLU A 62 7.96 5.85 -24.60
CA GLU A 62 6.71 5.09 -24.82
C GLU A 62 6.36 4.15 -23.65
N ARG A 63 7.05 4.25 -22.50
CA ARG A 63 6.86 3.35 -21.36
C ARG A 63 5.70 3.73 -20.45
N GLN A 64 4.84 4.65 -20.85
CA GLN A 64 3.62 5.02 -20.16
C GLN A 64 2.42 4.50 -20.95
N LEU A 65 1.91 3.34 -20.53
CA LEU A 65 0.85 2.63 -21.24
C LEU A 65 -0.46 2.73 -20.48
N THR A 66 -1.49 3.27 -21.11
CA THR A 66 -2.83 3.35 -20.54
C THR A 66 -3.76 2.35 -21.21
N SER A 67 -4.73 1.87 -20.46
CA SER A 67 -5.82 1.04 -20.98
C SER A 67 -7.06 1.25 -20.14
N SER A 68 -8.20 1.45 -20.80
CA SER A 68 -9.52 1.58 -20.17
C SER A 68 -10.39 0.37 -20.47
N LEU A 69 -11.22 -0.06 -19.51
CA LEU A 69 -12.24 -1.08 -19.70
C LEU A 69 -13.56 -0.46 -20.14
N TYR A 70 -13.96 0.65 -19.55
CA TYR A 70 -15.16 1.39 -19.88
C TYR A 70 -15.15 2.79 -19.25
N ASP A 71 -15.96 3.68 -19.81
CA ASP A 71 -16.20 5.00 -19.27
C ASP A 71 -17.24 4.92 -18.15
N TYR A 72 -16.80 5.26 -16.94
CA TYR A 72 -17.66 5.21 -15.74
C TYR A 72 -18.63 6.41 -15.70
N ALA A 73 -18.14 7.60 -16.00
CA ALA A 73 -18.94 8.82 -16.03
C ALA A 73 -18.32 9.81 -17.01
N SER A 74 -19.18 10.36 -17.89
CA SER A 74 -18.83 11.45 -18.81
C SER A 74 -19.94 12.49 -18.75
N ALA A 75 -19.73 13.57 -17.97
CA ALA A 75 -20.70 14.64 -17.81
C ALA A 75 -20.02 15.95 -17.38
N GLY A 76 -20.41 17.07 -18.01
CA GLY A 76 -20.00 18.40 -17.60
C GLY A 76 -18.48 18.68 -17.68
N GLY A 77 -17.77 18.01 -18.59
CA GLY A 77 -16.30 18.10 -18.72
C GLY A 77 -15.53 17.18 -17.76
N LEU A 78 -16.25 16.32 -17.04
CA LEU A 78 -15.68 15.29 -16.19
C LEU A 78 -15.73 13.94 -16.93
N ASP A 79 -14.58 13.41 -17.29
CA ASP A 79 -14.44 12.08 -17.88
C ASP A 79 -13.68 11.18 -16.91
N ILE A 80 -14.39 10.16 -16.40
CA ILE A 80 -13.83 9.17 -15.47
C ILE A 80 -13.91 7.80 -16.13
N GLU A 81 -12.75 7.23 -16.40
CA GLU A 81 -12.62 5.91 -16.98
C GLU A 81 -12.22 4.88 -15.91
N MET A 82 -12.66 3.64 -16.07
CA MET A 82 -12.08 2.50 -15.37
C MET A 82 -10.78 2.13 -16.08
N GLY A 83 -9.75 2.94 -15.87
CA GLY A 83 -8.49 2.90 -16.59
C GLY A 83 -7.29 2.58 -15.70
N ILE A 84 -6.29 1.87 -16.26
CA ILE A 84 -5.01 1.59 -15.60
C ILE A 84 -3.86 2.29 -16.33
N LEU A 85 -2.82 2.60 -15.54
CA LEU A 85 -1.53 3.10 -16.01
C LEU A 85 -0.45 2.06 -15.71
N VAL A 86 0.14 1.50 -16.76
CA VAL A 86 1.26 0.55 -16.69
C VAL A 86 2.52 1.27 -17.13
N ASP A 87 3.34 1.65 -16.17
CA ASP A 87 4.59 2.38 -16.36
C ASP A 87 5.71 1.78 -15.48
N PRO A 88 6.97 2.20 -15.62
CA PRO A 88 8.08 1.65 -14.82
C PRO A 88 7.84 1.69 -13.32
N LEU A 89 7.21 2.75 -12.78
CA LEU A 89 6.96 2.88 -11.35
C LEU A 89 5.85 1.94 -10.89
N SER A 90 4.75 1.84 -11.63
CA SER A 90 3.65 0.91 -11.29
C SER A 90 4.11 -0.54 -11.38
N VAL A 91 4.86 -0.91 -12.42
CA VAL A 91 5.40 -2.27 -12.58
C VAL A 91 6.39 -2.60 -11.47
N PHE A 92 7.29 -1.67 -11.12
CA PHE A 92 8.20 -1.83 -9.98
C PHE A 92 7.44 -2.11 -8.68
N MET A 93 6.42 -1.31 -8.38
CA MET A 93 5.59 -1.51 -7.18
C MET A 93 4.82 -2.84 -7.24
N CYS A 94 4.26 -3.20 -8.40
CA CYS A 94 3.59 -4.49 -8.58
C CYS A 94 4.52 -5.68 -8.34
N LEU A 95 5.80 -5.61 -8.76
CA LEU A 95 6.79 -6.66 -8.49
C LEU A 95 7.02 -6.83 -6.99
N VAL A 96 7.23 -5.73 -6.27
CA VAL A 96 7.43 -5.75 -4.82
C VAL A 96 6.20 -6.30 -4.11
N VAL A 97 5.00 -5.78 -4.44
CA VAL A 97 3.73 -6.18 -3.81
C VAL A 97 3.42 -7.64 -4.08
N THR A 98 3.41 -8.08 -5.34
CA THR A 98 3.01 -9.45 -5.69
C THR A 98 4.06 -10.49 -5.27
N GLY A 99 5.35 -10.17 -5.43
CA GLY A 99 6.44 -11.07 -5.07
C GLY A 99 6.47 -11.36 -3.57
N VAL A 100 6.52 -10.31 -2.75
CA VAL A 100 6.54 -10.45 -1.28
C VAL A 100 5.24 -11.06 -0.78
N SER A 101 4.08 -10.65 -1.33
CA SER A 101 2.78 -11.21 -0.93
C SER A 101 2.66 -12.70 -1.24
N THR A 102 3.24 -13.19 -2.34
CA THR A 102 3.25 -14.63 -2.65
C THR A 102 3.96 -15.43 -1.55
N LEU A 103 5.11 -14.96 -1.09
CA LEU A 103 5.86 -15.60 0.00
C LEU A 103 5.09 -15.57 1.33
N ILE A 104 4.44 -14.44 1.64
CA ILE A 104 3.62 -14.29 2.84
C ILE A 104 2.40 -15.23 2.78
N HIS A 105 1.73 -15.35 1.63
CA HIS A 105 0.62 -16.29 1.46
C HIS A 105 1.06 -17.73 1.67
N LEU A 106 2.19 -18.12 1.11
CA LEU A 106 2.74 -19.47 1.28
C LEU A 106 3.05 -19.77 2.76
N TYR A 107 3.72 -18.86 3.46
CA TYR A 107 3.96 -18.95 4.90
C TYR A 107 2.65 -19.07 5.70
N SER A 108 1.64 -18.29 5.32
CA SER A 108 0.34 -18.24 6.01
C SER A 108 -0.42 -19.55 6.00
N ILE A 109 -0.22 -20.42 4.99
CA ILE A 109 -0.86 -21.73 4.92
C ILE A 109 -0.51 -22.57 6.15
N SER A 110 0.75 -22.57 6.55
CA SER A 110 1.21 -23.27 7.74
C SER A 110 0.82 -22.56 9.03
N TYR A 111 1.03 -21.22 9.06
CA TYR A 111 0.79 -20.40 10.25
C TYR A 111 -0.67 -20.42 10.70
N MET A 112 -1.63 -20.33 9.78
CA MET A 112 -3.08 -20.25 10.06
C MET A 112 -3.78 -21.62 10.07
N THR A 113 -3.07 -22.72 9.95
CA THR A 113 -3.65 -24.05 9.75
C THR A 113 -4.67 -24.45 10.81
N SER A 114 -4.46 -24.06 12.07
CA SER A 114 -5.32 -24.38 13.22
C SER A 114 -6.42 -23.35 13.49
N ASP A 115 -6.47 -22.24 12.74
CA ASP A 115 -7.46 -21.18 12.96
C ASP A 115 -8.78 -21.50 12.26
N GLU A 116 -9.91 -21.36 12.98
CA GLU A 116 -11.25 -21.55 12.43
C GLU A 116 -11.58 -20.56 11.29
N GLY A 117 -10.97 -19.39 11.30
CA GLY A 117 -11.13 -18.34 10.31
C GLY A 117 -10.25 -18.51 9.06
N PHE A 118 -9.57 -19.64 8.85
CA PHE A 118 -8.60 -19.86 7.78
C PHE A 118 -9.06 -19.37 6.40
N ARG A 119 -10.31 -19.72 5.99
CA ARG A 119 -10.84 -19.31 4.67
C ARG A 119 -11.07 -17.80 4.60
N ARG A 120 -11.65 -17.21 5.66
CA ARG A 120 -11.87 -15.75 5.76
C ARG A 120 -10.54 -15.01 5.69
N PHE A 121 -9.51 -15.54 6.36
CA PHE A 121 -8.17 -14.98 6.34
C PHE A 121 -7.63 -14.86 4.91
N PHE A 122 -7.62 -15.94 4.13
CA PHE A 122 -7.10 -15.91 2.76
C PHE A 122 -7.94 -15.08 1.80
N SER A 123 -9.28 -15.02 1.99
CA SER A 123 -10.12 -14.11 1.22
C SER A 123 -9.75 -12.64 1.48
N TYR A 124 -9.61 -12.25 2.74
CA TYR A 124 -9.21 -10.89 3.11
C TYR A 124 -7.79 -10.55 2.67
N LEU A 125 -6.88 -11.50 2.76
CA LEU A 125 -5.50 -11.31 2.35
C LEU A 125 -5.40 -11.05 0.83
N ASN A 126 -6.12 -11.82 0.01
CA ASN A 126 -6.21 -11.62 -1.44
C ASN A 126 -6.87 -10.28 -1.78
N PHE A 127 -7.97 -9.92 -1.09
CA PHE A 127 -8.64 -8.64 -1.29
C PHE A 127 -7.72 -7.46 -0.95
N PHE A 128 -6.90 -7.59 0.09
CA PHE A 128 -5.92 -6.56 0.45
C PHE A 128 -4.86 -6.37 -0.64
N VAL A 129 -4.32 -7.46 -1.20
CA VAL A 129 -3.36 -7.39 -2.31
C VAL A 129 -4.01 -6.78 -3.55
N PHE A 130 -5.23 -7.21 -3.90
CA PHE A 130 -6.00 -6.58 -4.98
C PHE A 130 -6.14 -5.07 -4.78
N SER A 131 -6.52 -4.64 -3.57
CA SER A 131 -6.72 -3.23 -3.24
C SER A 131 -5.45 -2.41 -3.42
N MET A 132 -4.30 -2.95 -3.01
CA MET A 132 -3.00 -2.29 -3.18
C MET A 132 -2.59 -2.22 -4.66
N LEU A 133 -2.82 -3.28 -5.43
CA LEU A 133 -2.52 -3.30 -6.86
C LEU A 133 -3.43 -2.34 -7.64
N LEU A 134 -4.71 -2.22 -7.25
CA LEU A 134 -5.64 -1.25 -7.82
C LEU A 134 -5.15 0.19 -7.61
N LEU A 135 -4.68 0.49 -6.39
CA LEU A 135 -4.08 1.79 -6.07
C LEU A 135 -2.85 2.08 -6.93
N VAL A 136 -1.96 1.10 -7.09
CA VAL A 136 -0.69 1.25 -7.81
C VAL A 136 -0.89 1.38 -9.32
N LEU A 137 -1.84 0.63 -9.88
CA LEU A 137 -2.14 0.62 -11.32
C LEU A 137 -3.19 1.65 -11.75
N ALA A 138 -3.75 2.43 -10.83
CA ALA A 138 -4.77 3.42 -11.15
C ALA A 138 -4.28 4.39 -12.25
N GLY A 139 -5.07 4.56 -13.31
CA GLY A 139 -4.80 5.51 -14.39
C GLY A 139 -5.31 6.93 -14.09
N ASN A 140 -6.20 7.06 -13.11
CA ASN A 140 -6.74 8.34 -12.68
C ASN A 140 -6.84 8.44 -11.16
N LEU A 141 -6.98 9.66 -10.67
CA LEU A 141 -6.99 9.98 -9.24
C LEU A 141 -8.21 9.40 -8.51
N ILE A 142 -9.34 9.25 -9.18
CA ILE A 142 -10.56 8.66 -8.60
C ILE A 142 -10.34 7.17 -8.32
N LEU A 143 -9.80 6.42 -9.29
CA LEU A 143 -9.51 5.00 -9.10
C LEU A 143 -8.41 4.78 -8.06
N LEU A 144 -7.43 5.70 -8.00
CA LEU A 144 -6.40 5.70 -6.94
C LEU A 144 -7.05 5.86 -5.56
N ILE A 145 -8.00 6.79 -5.38
CA ILE A 145 -8.74 7.00 -4.12
C ILE A 145 -9.57 5.76 -3.77
N VAL A 146 -10.21 5.11 -4.73
CA VAL A 146 -10.96 3.86 -4.50
C VAL A 146 -10.02 2.75 -3.99
N GLY A 147 -8.89 2.54 -4.67
CA GLY A 147 -7.86 1.60 -4.22
C GLY A 147 -7.34 1.93 -2.82
N TRP A 148 -7.11 3.22 -2.56
CA TRP A 148 -6.65 3.75 -1.28
C TRP A 148 -7.64 3.47 -0.14
N ALA A 149 -8.93 3.69 -0.36
CA ALA A 149 -9.99 3.39 0.60
C ALA A 149 -10.12 1.87 0.84
N PHE A 150 -10.02 1.06 -0.24
CA PHE A 150 -10.07 -0.40 -0.13
C PHE A 150 -8.91 -0.96 0.68
N VAL A 151 -7.69 -0.43 0.53
CA VAL A 151 -6.54 -0.78 1.37
C VAL A 151 -6.84 -0.47 2.85
N GLY A 152 -7.45 0.69 3.13
CA GLY A 152 -7.88 1.07 4.49
C GLY A 152 -8.89 0.08 5.07
N PHE A 153 -9.93 -0.27 4.33
CA PHE A 153 -10.95 -1.23 4.75
C PHE A 153 -10.36 -2.64 4.95
N ALA A 154 -9.56 -3.12 3.99
CA ALA A 154 -8.96 -4.44 4.08
C ALA A 154 -8.02 -4.56 5.29
N SER A 155 -7.25 -3.49 5.59
CA SER A 155 -6.39 -3.45 6.77
C SER A 155 -7.20 -3.52 8.07
N TYR A 156 -8.32 -2.77 8.17
CA TYR A 156 -9.25 -2.86 9.29
C TYR A 156 -9.74 -4.28 9.50
N ALA A 157 -10.22 -4.94 8.42
CA ALA A 157 -10.74 -6.31 8.49
C ALA A 157 -9.67 -7.34 8.92
N LEU A 158 -8.42 -7.11 8.52
CA LEU A 158 -7.29 -7.99 8.85
C LEU A 158 -6.72 -7.73 10.25
N ILE A 159 -6.65 -6.48 10.72
CA ILE A 159 -6.23 -6.16 12.09
C ILE A 159 -7.28 -6.67 13.08
N SER A 160 -8.57 -6.47 12.79
CA SER A 160 -9.71 -6.96 13.57
C SER A 160 -10.02 -8.44 13.30
N PHE A 161 -9.10 -9.21 12.72
CA PHE A 161 -9.37 -10.59 12.29
C PHE A 161 -9.94 -11.45 13.42
N TRP A 162 -9.38 -11.35 14.64
CA TRP A 162 -9.89 -11.98 15.82
C TRP A 162 -10.95 -11.11 16.50
N PHE A 163 -12.06 -10.89 15.83
CA PHE A 163 -13.13 -9.94 16.18
C PHE A 163 -13.79 -10.18 17.55
N ARG A 164 -13.56 -11.33 18.18
CA ARG A 164 -14.00 -11.61 19.56
C ARG A 164 -13.07 -10.99 20.61
N ARG A 165 -11.88 -10.49 20.21
CA ARG A 165 -10.95 -9.80 21.10
C ARG A 165 -11.18 -8.30 21.01
N GLU A 166 -11.57 -7.67 22.11
CA GLU A 166 -11.80 -6.22 22.15
C GLU A 166 -10.55 -5.42 21.78
N THR A 167 -9.36 -5.91 22.19
CA THR A 167 -8.09 -5.27 21.82
C THR A 167 -7.89 -5.24 20.31
N ALA A 168 -8.20 -6.33 19.59
CA ALA A 168 -8.04 -6.41 18.14
C ALA A 168 -9.06 -5.53 17.41
N THR A 169 -10.33 -5.53 17.84
CA THR A 169 -11.37 -4.68 17.24
C THR A 169 -11.12 -3.20 17.52
N GLY A 170 -10.68 -2.85 18.73
CA GLY A 170 -10.27 -1.50 19.10
C GLY A 170 -9.07 -1.01 18.27
N ALA A 171 -8.05 -1.86 18.11
CA ALA A 171 -6.88 -1.54 17.29
C ALA A 171 -7.25 -1.33 15.80
N GLY A 172 -8.10 -2.21 15.25
CA GLY A 172 -8.57 -2.06 13.88
C GLY A 172 -9.40 -0.80 13.69
N MET A 173 -10.32 -0.48 14.62
CA MET A 173 -11.11 0.75 14.58
C MET A 173 -10.23 2.00 14.63
N LYS A 174 -9.23 2.02 15.52
CA LYS A 174 -8.24 3.10 15.62
C LYS A 174 -7.48 3.28 14.31
N ALA A 175 -6.99 2.17 13.71
CA ALA A 175 -6.31 2.21 12.43
C ALA A 175 -7.23 2.76 11.33
N PHE A 176 -8.48 2.30 11.26
CA PHE A 176 -9.44 2.75 10.27
C PHE A 176 -9.72 4.26 10.38
N VAL A 177 -10.04 4.75 11.58
CA VAL A 177 -10.40 6.16 11.80
C VAL A 177 -9.23 7.10 11.45
N ILE A 178 -8.01 6.76 11.88
CA ILE A 178 -6.82 7.58 11.56
C ILE A 178 -6.57 7.59 10.05
N ASN A 179 -6.73 6.46 9.38
CA ASN A 179 -6.56 6.40 7.93
C ASN A 179 -7.63 7.18 7.18
N VAL A 180 -8.90 7.10 7.60
CA VAL A 180 -10.00 7.88 7.00
C VAL A 180 -9.76 9.39 7.14
N ALA A 181 -9.21 9.84 8.28
CA ALA A 181 -8.80 11.24 8.42
C ALA A 181 -7.76 11.66 7.37
N GLY A 182 -6.82 10.76 7.05
CA GLY A 182 -5.88 10.97 5.94
C GLY A 182 -6.54 10.93 4.56
N ASP A 183 -7.50 10.03 4.37
CA ASP A 183 -8.23 9.87 3.11
C ASP A 183 -9.00 11.16 2.75
N VAL A 184 -9.52 11.89 3.75
CA VAL A 184 -10.14 13.23 3.54
C VAL A 184 -9.15 14.21 2.92
N GLY A 185 -7.89 14.22 3.39
CA GLY A 185 -6.83 15.05 2.81
C GLY A 185 -6.64 14.73 1.32
N LEU A 186 -6.56 13.44 0.97
CA LEU A 186 -6.40 13.00 -0.41
C LEU A 186 -7.59 13.40 -1.30
N VAL A 187 -8.82 13.25 -0.80
CA VAL A 187 -10.03 13.65 -1.54
C VAL A 187 -10.06 15.17 -1.76
N VAL A 188 -9.72 15.96 -0.75
CA VAL A 188 -9.66 17.42 -0.89
C VAL A 188 -8.56 17.83 -1.85
N ALA A 189 -7.39 17.16 -1.83
CA ALA A 189 -6.34 17.36 -2.83
C ALA A 189 -6.85 17.12 -4.25
N ALA A 190 -7.59 16.02 -4.47
CA ALA A 190 -8.19 15.70 -5.76
C ALA A 190 -9.13 16.79 -6.26
N LEU A 191 -9.97 17.36 -5.37
CA LEU A 191 -10.87 18.46 -5.73
C LEU A 191 -10.10 19.74 -6.11
N PHE A 192 -9.01 20.06 -5.41
CA PHE A 192 -8.15 21.17 -5.79
C PHE A 192 -7.46 20.93 -7.13
N ILE A 193 -6.92 19.73 -7.36
CA ILE A 193 -6.31 19.35 -8.64
C ILE A 193 -7.32 19.52 -9.77
N PHE A 194 -8.54 18.98 -9.62
CA PHE A 194 -9.58 19.10 -10.63
C PHE A 194 -9.98 20.58 -10.87
N ARG A 195 -10.08 21.37 -9.83
CA ARG A 195 -10.41 22.81 -9.97
C ARG A 195 -9.37 23.56 -10.77
N GLU A 196 -8.08 23.29 -10.57
CA GLU A 196 -6.99 24.00 -11.22
C GLU A 196 -6.65 23.41 -12.61
N LEU A 197 -6.63 22.08 -12.74
CA LEU A 197 -6.16 21.40 -13.95
C LEU A 197 -7.31 20.82 -14.81
N GLY A 198 -8.55 20.82 -14.32
CA GLY A 198 -9.72 20.37 -15.08
C GLY A 198 -9.77 18.86 -15.39
N THR A 199 -8.94 18.03 -14.74
CA THR A 199 -8.84 16.59 -15.02
C THR A 199 -8.51 15.78 -13.78
N PHE A 200 -8.90 14.48 -13.80
CA PHE A 200 -8.45 13.47 -12.84
C PHE A 200 -7.49 12.45 -13.47
N ASP A 201 -7.27 12.48 -14.78
CA ASP A 201 -6.30 11.60 -15.44
C ASP A 201 -4.87 11.91 -14.98
N LEU A 202 -4.12 10.88 -14.57
CA LEU A 202 -2.79 11.08 -13.96
C LEU A 202 -1.78 11.64 -14.96
N LEU A 203 -1.77 11.18 -16.22
CA LEU A 203 -0.83 11.66 -17.20
C LEU A 203 -1.12 13.12 -17.57
N ALA A 204 -2.40 13.47 -17.76
CA ALA A 204 -2.81 14.84 -18.02
C ALA A 204 -2.50 15.76 -16.82
N ILE A 205 -2.64 15.29 -15.57
CA ILE A 205 -2.23 16.04 -14.37
C ILE A 205 -0.72 16.33 -14.43
N PHE A 206 0.10 15.32 -14.72
CA PHE A 206 1.56 15.46 -14.72
C PHE A 206 2.08 16.34 -15.86
N GLU A 207 1.38 16.33 -17.00
CA GLU A 207 1.70 17.22 -18.15
C GLU A 207 1.34 18.68 -17.84
N ARG A 208 0.16 18.94 -17.26
CA ARG A 208 -0.35 20.30 -17.02
C ARG A 208 0.22 20.96 -15.77
N ALA A 209 0.50 20.18 -14.71
CA ALA A 209 0.92 20.72 -13.42
C ALA A 209 2.13 21.67 -13.50
N PRO A 210 3.21 21.41 -14.28
CA PRO A 210 4.35 22.30 -14.38
C PRO A 210 4.01 23.68 -14.95
N GLU A 211 3.06 23.78 -15.87
CA GLU A 211 2.67 25.04 -16.50
C GLU A 211 1.63 25.80 -15.66
N GLU A 212 0.58 25.12 -15.21
CA GLU A 212 -0.57 25.76 -14.57
C GLU A 212 -0.34 26.04 -13.07
N LEU A 213 0.29 25.12 -12.32
CA LEU A 213 0.50 25.28 -10.89
C LEU A 213 1.70 26.19 -10.55
N THR A 214 2.68 26.35 -11.44
CA THR A 214 3.80 27.25 -11.21
C THR A 214 3.35 28.72 -11.13
N THR A 215 2.26 29.08 -11.78
CA THR A 215 1.67 30.43 -11.70
C THR A 215 0.98 30.69 -10.36
N ASN A 216 0.66 29.65 -9.58
CA ASN A 216 -0.01 29.75 -8.29
C ASN A 216 0.63 28.81 -7.25
N GLU A 217 1.86 29.14 -6.85
CA GLU A 217 2.66 28.35 -5.90
C GLU A 217 1.90 28.02 -4.60
N GLY A 218 1.08 28.95 -4.09
CA GLY A 218 0.30 28.74 -2.88
C GLY A 218 -0.71 27.60 -3.00
N VAL A 219 -1.32 27.42 -4.18
CA VAL A 219 -2.23 26.29 -4.45
C VAL A 219 -1.45 25.00 -4.63
N ALA A 220 -0.31 25.04 -5.32
CA ALA A 220 0.56 23.87 -5.45
C ALA A 220 0.99 23.34 -4.05
N VAL A 221 1.42 24.24 -3.16
CA VAL A 221 1.76 23.91 -1.77
C VAL A 221 0.57 23.34 -1.01
N ALA A 222 -0.64 23.90 -1.16
CA ALA A 222 -1.84 23.37 -0.53
C ALA A 222 -2.16 21.94 -1.01
N ILE A 223 -2.08 21.70 -2.32
CA ILE A 223 -2.26 20.35 -2.90
C ILE A 223 -1.20 19.40 -2.35
N GLY A 224 0.07 19.77 -2.37
CA GLY A 224 1.17 18.95 -1.85
C GLY A 224 0.99 18.61 -0.36
N CYS A 225 0.61 19.58 0.48
CA CYS A 225 0.32 19.35 1.89
C CYS A 225 -0.88 18.41 2.10
N LEU A 226 -1.95 18.53 1.31
CA LEU A 226 -3.12 17.66 1.39
C LEU A 226 -2.80 16.22 0.96
N LEU A 227 -2.02 16.04 -0.11
CA LEU A 227 -1.47 14.74 -0.49
C LEU A 227 -0.60 14.15 0.62
N LEU A 228 0.22 14.99 1.27
CA LEU A 228 1.07 14.58 2.38
C LEU A 228 0.26 14.13 3.60
N VAL A 229 -0.90 14.73 3.90
CA VAL A 229 -1.81 14.25 4.97
C VAL A 229 -2.27 12.82 4.68
N GLY A 230 -2.69 12.53 3.44
CA GLY A 230 -3.03 11.17 3.02
C GLY A 230 -1.85 10.21 3.16
N ALA A 231 -0.68 10.60 2.65
CA ALA A 231 0.54 9.82 2.74
C ALA A 231 0.95 9.54 4.19
N ALA A 232 0.91 10.56 5.07
CA ALA A 232 1.29 10.45 6.47
C ALA A 232 0.40 9.47 7.25
N ALA A 233 -0.90 9.44 6.97
CA ALA A 233 -1.82 8.51 7.63
C ALA A 233 -1.51 7.05 7.28
N LYS A 234 -1.43 6.70 5.98
CA LYS A 234 -1.14 5.33 5.53
C LYS A 234 0.27 4.89 5.91
N SER A 235 1.23 5.79 5.84
CA SER A 235 2.64 5.52 6.16
C SER A 235 2.99 5.71 7.63
N ALA A 236 1.98 5.91 8.49
CA ALA A 236 2.14 6.05 9.93
C ALA A 236 3.21 7.09 10.33
N GLN A 237 3.17 8.26 9.69
CA GLN A 237 4.06 9.35 10.04
C GLN A 237 3.48 10.20 11.17
N VAL A 238 4.33 10.81 11.98
CA VAL A 238 3.92 11.74 13.04
C VAL A 238 3.13 12.91 12.44
N PRO A 239 1.97 13.27 13.04
CA PRO A 239 1.34 12.76 14.26
C PRO A 239 0.39 11.57 14.07
N LEU A 240 0.16 11.09 12.83
CA LEU A 240 -0.85 10.06 12.48
C LEU A 240 -0.32 8.63 12.62
N HIS A 241 0.71 8.41 13.46
CA HIS A 241 1.46 7.15 13.55
C HIS A 241 0.90 6.12 14.57
N THR A 242 0.04 6.55 15.49
CA THR A 242 -0.27 5.77 16.69
C THR A 242 -1.07 4.48 16.44
N TRP A 243 -1.61 4.29 15.26
CA TRP A 243 -2.33 3.07 14.88
C TRP A 243 -1.40 1.89 14.55
N LEU A 244 -0.17 2.19 14.07
CA LEU A 244 0.72 1.16 13.52
C LEU A 244 1.22 0.16 14.58
N PRO A 245 1.68 0.56 15.78
CA PRO A 245 2.06 -0.38 16.82
C PRO A 245 0.87 -1.20 17.37
N ASP A 246 -0.34 -0.63 17.38
CA ASP A 246 -1.54 -1.33 17.83
C ASP A 246 -2.05 -2.34 16.78
N ALA A 247 -1.73 -2.14 15.51
CA ALA A 247 -2.03 -3.10 14.44
C ALA A 247 -1.36 -4.48 14.67
N MET A 248 -0.44 -4.59 15.63
CA MET A 248 0.18 -5.87 16.04
C MET A 248 -0.79 -6.84 16.70
N GLU A 249 -2.01 -6.43 17.05
CA GLU A 249 -3.10 -7.31 17.50
C GLU A 249 -3.58 -8.30 16.44
N GLY A 250 -3.38 -8.00 15.16
CA GLY A 250 -3.68 -8.91 14.05
C GLY A 250 -2.71 -10.09 13.94
N PRO A 251 -3.05 -11.13 13.14
CA PRO A 251 -2.16 -12.25 12.85
C PRO A 251 -0.82 -11.81 12.29
N THR A 252 0.28 -12.48 12.64
CA THR A 252 1.63 -12.07 12.23
C THR A 252 1.81 -11.96 10.70
N PRO A 253 1.24 -12.85 9.85
CA PRO A 253 1.31 -12.66 8.40
C PRO A 253 0.63 -11.38 7.90
N VAL A 254 -0.42 -10.90 8.60
CA VAL A 254 -1.03 -9.60 8.32
C VAL A 254 -0.06 -8.47 8.62
N SER A 255 0.62 -8.54 9.77
CA SER A 255 1.68 -7.58 10.12
C SER A 255 2.78 -7.58 9.04
N ALA A 256 3.22 -8.77 8.59
CA ALA A 256 4.19 -8.87 7.50
C ALA A 256 3.69 -8.15 6.23
N LEU A 257 2.44 -8.39 5.82
CA LEU A 257 1.89 -7.82 4.60
C LEU A 257 1.74 -6.29 4.68
N ILE A 258 1.10 -5.78 5.73
CA ILE A 258 0.86 -4.34 5.94
C ILE A 258 2.17 -3.56 6.00
N HIS A 259 3.18 -4.10 6.71
CA HIS A 259 4.40 -3.37 7.06
C HIS A 259 5.54 -3.55 6.07
N ALA A 260 5.51 -4.59 5.20
CA ALA A 260 6.61 -4.84 4.30
C ALA A 260 6.41 -4.13 2.94
N ALA A 261 5.40 -4.53 2.17
CA ALA A 261 5.32 -4.23 0.75
C ALA A 261 4.07 -3.44 0.34
N THR A 262 3.14 -3.16 1.28
CA THR A 262 1.81 -2.70 0.89
C THR A 262 1.42 -1.38 1.57
N MET A 263 0.53 -1.40 2.56
CA MET A 263 -0.13 -0.20 3.08
C MET A 263 0.82 0.93 3.48
N VAL A 264 1.87 0.62 4.25
CA VAL A 264 2.78 1.67 4.75
C VAL A 264 3.68 2.25 3.66
N THR A 265 3.87 1.55 2.54
CA THR A 265 4.63 2.04 1.39
C THR A 265 3.78 2.92 0.46
N ALA A 266 2.43 2.90 0.62
CA ALA A 266 1.53 3.67 -0.23
C ALA A 266 1.78 5.19 -0.16
N GLY A 267 2.15 5.73 1.00
CA GLY A 267 2.47 7.16 1.11
C GLY A 267 3.78 7.55 0.41
N VAL A 268 4.79 6.69 0.48
CA VAL A 268 6.05 6.88 -0.28
C VAL A 268 5.75 6.85 -1.77
N TYR A 269 4.94 5.86 -2.20
CA TYR A 269 4.47 5.75 -3.58
C TYR A 269 3.69 7.00 -4.02
N LEU A 270 2.75 7.49 -3.20
CA LEU A 270 1.94 8.67 -3.52
C LEU A 270 2.82 9.89 -3.77
N ILE A 271 3.76 10.20 -2.89
CA ILE A 271 4.67 11.35 -3.06
C ILE A 271 5.53 11.17 -4.32
N GLY A 272 6.09 9.98 -4.52
CA GLY A 272 6.88 9.69 -5.71
C GLY A 272 6.07 9.70 -7.00
N ARG A 273 4.80 9.25 -6.99
CA ARG A 273 3.88 9.31 -8.14
C ARG A 273 3.51 10.75 -8.50
N PHE A 274 3.32 11.59 -7.50
CA PHE A 274 2.99 13.01 -7.66
C PHE A 274 4.24 13.92 -7.60
N HIS A 275 5.43 13.39 -7.88
CA HIS A 275 6.67 14.18 -7.87
C HIS A 275 6.57 15.48 -8.68
N PRO A 276 5.87 15.59 -9.86
CA PRO A 276 5.78 16.84 -10.58
C PRO A 276 5.12 17.97 -9.77
N ILE A 277 4.17 17.61 -8.87
CA ILE A 277 3.55 18.58 -7.97
C ILE A 277 4.49 18.91 -6.81
N PHE A 278 5.20 17.93 -6.22
CA PHE A 278 6.12 18.17 -5.12
C PHE A 278 7.37 18.96 -5.54
N GLU A 279 7.81 18.86 -6.79
CA GLU A 279 8.90 19.65 -7.36
C GLU A 279 8.55 21.15 -7.51
N ILE A 280 7.25 21.47 -7.65
CA ILE A 280 6.75 22.86 -7.64
C ILE A 280 6.47 23.30 -6.19
N ALA A 281 5.85 22.42 -5.39
CA ALA A 281 5.45 22.67 -4.02
C ALA A 281 6.61 22.40 -3.03
N LEU A 282 7.72 23.10 -3.17
CA LEU A 282 8.94 22.88 -2.37
C LEU A 282 8.67 22.90 -0.85
N THR A 283 7.80 23.81 -0.39
CA THR A 283 7.40 23.86 1.02
C THR A 283 6.75 22.56 1.48
N ALA A 284 5.91 21.92 0.65
CA ALA A 284 5.30 20.64 0.99
C ALA A 284 6.34 19.50 0.99
N ALA A 285 7.31 19.54 0.08
CA ALA A 285 8.44 18.62 0.04
C ALA A 285 9.32 18.74 1.30
N ASP A 286 9.64 19.96 1.73
CA ASP A 286 10.40 20.23 2.97
C ASP A 286 9.64 19.72 4.20
N ILE A 287 8.32 19.94 4.26
CA ILE A 287 7.47 19.41 5.35
C ILE A 287 7.50 17.88 5.33
N ALA A 288 7.44 17.24 4.17
CA ALA A 288 7.55 15.78 4.05
C ALA A 288 8.90 15.29 4.57
N ALA A 289 10.00 15.94 4.20
CA ALA A 289 11.34 15.63 4.68
C ALA A 289 11.45 15.75 6.20
N PHE A 290 10.92 16.84 6.77
CA PHE A 290 10.93 17.08 8.21
C PHE A 290 10.09 16.05 8.98
N ILE A 291 8.86 15.77 8.55
CA ILE A 291 7.98 14.76 9.16
C ILE A 291 8.62 13.38 9.08
N GLY A 292 9.23 13.04 7.94
CA GLY A 292 9.96 11.78 7.76
C GLY A 292 11.13 11.65 8.74
N LEU A 293 11.95 12.68 8.87
CA LEU A 293 13.06 12.71 9.83
C LEU A 293 12.58 12.61 11.28
N ALA A 294 11.56 13.40 11.66
CA ALA A 294 10.99 13.34 13.01
C ALA A 294 10.46 11.94 13.34
N THR A 295 9.72 11.33 12.40
CA THR A 295 9.18 9.97 12.56
C THR A 295 10.29 8.94 12.69
N LEU A 296 11.34 9.05 11.87
CA LEU A 296 12.51 8.18 11.92
C LEU A 296 13.12 8.17 13.31
N LEU A 297 13.42 9.35 13.86
CA LEU A 297 14.08 9.50 15.17
C LEU A 297 13.18 9.02 16.32
N ILE A 298 11.93 9.44 16.34
CA ILE A 298 10.96 9.07 17.39
C ILE A 298 10.75 7.55 17.39
N ALA A 299 10.50 6.96 16.24
CA ALA A 299 10.23 5.53 16.16
C ALA A 299 11.48 4.67 16.50
N ALA A 300 12.66 5.09 16.05
CA ALA A 300 13.90 4.40 16.38
C ALA A 300 14.19 4.40 17.88
N THR A 301 13.99 5.54 18.55
CA THR A 301 14.20 5.64 20.00
C THR A 301 13.17 4.83 20.81
N ILE A 302 11.91 4.80 20.38
CA ILE A 302 10.88 3.98 21.04
C ILE A 302 11.20 2.48 20.87
N ALA A 303 11.71 2.06 19.70
CA ALA A 303 12.07 0.66 19.46
C ALA A 303 13.14 0.12 20.43
N LEU A 304 13.96 0.98 21.04
CA LEU A 304 14.99 0.58 22.00
C LEU A 304 14.43 0.20 23.37
N VAL A 305 13.22 0.64 23.72
CA VAL A 305 12.65 0.47 25.06
C VAL A 305 11.44 -0.47 25.11
N VAL A 306 10.85 -0.77 23.95
CA VAL A 306 9.72 -1.70 23.86
C VAL A 306 10.22 -3.14 23.92
N THR A 307 9.52 -3.99 24.69
CA THR A 307 9.88 -5.40 24.92
C THR A 307 9.04 -6.39 24.10
N ASP A 308 7.97 -5.94 23.44
CA ASP A 308 7.16 -6.78 22.55
C ASP A 308 7.83 -6.92 21.18
N LEU A 309 8.16 -8.16 20.79
CA LEU A 309 8.88 -8.46 19.54
C LEU A 309 8.21 -7.90 18.29
N LYS A 310 6.87 -8.02 18.16
CA LYS A 310 6.14 -7.49 17.01
C LYS A 310 6.13 -5.96 17.01
N ARG A 311 5.96 -5.34 18.17
CA ARG A 311 6.00 -3.87 18.29
C ARG A 311 7.37 -3.29 18.01
N ILE A 312 8.46 -3.96 18.41
CA ILE A 312 9.83 -3.56 18.04
C ILE A 312 9.97 -3.49 16.53
N ILE A 313 9.53 -4.53 15.81
CA ILE A 313 9.58 -4.59 14.34
C ILE A 313 8.67 -3.54 13.71
N ALA A 314 7.50 -3.24 14.31
CA ALA A 314 6.59 -2.20 13.85
C ALA A 314 7.20 -0.80 13.98
N TYR A 315 7.82 -0.46 15.12
CA TYR A 315 8.55 0.80 15.28
C TYR A 315 9.75 0.91 14.34
N SER A 316 10.46 -0.21 14.12
CA SER A 316 11.50 -0.27 13.09
C SER A 316 10.93 0.00 11.68
N THR A 317 9.74 -0.52 11.36
CA THR A 317 9.06 -0.19 10.09
C THR A 317 8.77 1.30 10.00
N MET A 318 8.17 1.88 11.03
CA MET A 318 7.83 3.30 11.08
C MET A 318 9.06 4.19 10.89
N SER A 319 10.18 3.83 11.52
CA SER A 319 11.47 4.51 11.36
C SER A 319 11.97 4.43 9.91
N GLN A 320 11.94 3.25 9.29
CA GLN A 320 12.42 3.06 7.90
C GLN A 320 11.51 3.75 6.87
N ILE A 321 10.20 3.73 7.07
CA ILE A 321 9.28 4.49 6.21
C ILE A 321 9.50 5.99 6.40
N GLY A 322 9.76 6.48 7.62
CA GLY A 322 10.17 7.87 7.86
C GLY A 322 11.42 8.25 7.07
N TYR A 323 12.40 7.34 7.00
CA TYR A 323 13.60 7.53 6.18
C TYR A 323 13.27 7.63 4.69
N MET A 324 12.34 6.82 4.17
CA MET A 324 11.90 6.88 2.77
C MET A 324 11.10 8.17 2.48
N ILE A 325 10.20 8.59 3.39
CA ILE A 325 9.44 9.86 3.26
C ILE A 325 10.40 11.04 3.26
N MET A 326 11.42 11.05 4.14
CA MET A 326 12.49 12.05 4.09
C MET A 326 13.19 12.01 2.73
N GLY A 327 13.52 10.82 2.23
CA GLY A 327 14.20 10.65 0.94
C GLY A 327 13.40 11.21 -0.24
N VAL A 328 12.10 10.92 -0.35
CA VAL A 328 11.26 11.51 -1.40
C VAL A 328 11.05 13.00 -1.19
N GLY A 329 10.99 13.48 0.06
CA GLY A 329 10.84 14.91 0.38
C GLY A 329 12.05 15.76 -0.05
N ILE A 330 13.25 15.20 -0.03
CA ILE A 330 14.47 15.89 -0.53
C ILE A 330 14.75 15.61 -2.02
N GLY A 331 13.81 14.99 -2.75
CA GLY A 331 13.96 14.68 -4.17
C GLY A 331 14.80 13.44 -4.49
N ALA A 332 15.23 12.65 -3.49
CA ALA A 332 16.02 11.44 -3.69
C ALA A 332 15.13 10.21 -4.00
N TYR A 333 14.26 10.34 -5.01
CA TYR A 333 13.23 9.34 -5.35
C TYR A 333 13.81 7.95 -5.61
N SER A 334 14.83 7.83 -6.45
CA SER A 334 15.44 6.54 -6.79
C SER A 334 16.01 5.82 -5.57
N ALA A 335 16.65 6.55 -4.65
CA ALA A 335 17.19 6.00 -3.42
C ALA A 335 16.06 5.53 -2.48
N ALA A 336 14.99 6.32 -2.35
CA ALA A 336 13.84 5.98 -1.53
C ALA A 336 13.11 4.72 -2.05
N PHE A 337 12.89 4.60 -3.36
CA PHE A 337 12.27 3.42 -3.97
C PHE A 337 13.17 2.19 -3.92
N PHE A 338 14.48 2.34 -4.10
CA PHE A 338 15.42 1.23 -3.91
C PHE A 338 15.38 0.73 -2.45
N HIS A 339 15.37 1.66 -1.50
CA HIS A 339 15.22 1.29 -0.09
C HIS A 339 13.85 0.65 0.21
N LEU A 340 12.77 1.12 -0.42
CA LEU A 340 11.45 0.50 -0.32
C LEU A 340 11.47 -0.97 -0.74
N MET A 341 12.12 -1.29 -1.86
CA MET A 341 12.26 -2.66 -2.34
C MET A 341 13.01 -3.52 -1.33
N THR A 342 14.19 -3.10 -0.91
CA THR A 342 14.98 -3.88 0.06
C THR A 342 14.25 -4.03 1.40
N HIS A 343 13.61 -2.96 1.88
CA HIS A 343 12.78 -2.97 3.08
C HIS A 343 11.65 -4.00 3.01
N ALA A 344 10.96 -4.08 1.87
CA ALA A 344 9.87 -5.03 1.70
C ALA A 344 10.31 -6.47 1.95
N PHE A 345 11.47 -6.87 1.43
CA PHE A 345 12.00 -8.22 1.62
C PHE A 345 12.45 -8.48 3.06
N PHE A 346 13.31 -7.64 3.62
CA PHE A 346 13.82 -7.92 4.97
C PHE A 346 12.74 -7.75 6.04
N LYS A 347 11.75 -6.87 5.83
CA LYS A 347 10.69 -6.67 6.81
C LYS A 347 9.70 -7.85 6.81
N ALA A 348 9.35 -8.36 5.63
CA ALA A 348 8.56 -9.58 5.52
C ALA A 348 9.26 -10.75 6.22
N LEU A 349 10.56 -10.92 5.99
CA LEU A 349 11.37 -11.95 6.64
C LEU A 349 11.35 -11.80 8.17
N LEU A 350 11.57 -10.58 8.70
CA LEU A 350 11.58 -10.31 10.14
C LEU A 350 10.23 -10.65 10.80
N PHE A 351 9.10 -10.26 10.20
CA PHE A 351 7.79 -10.61 10.75
C PHE A 351 7.49 -12.12 10.66
N MET A 352 7.82 -12.78 9.55
CA MET A 352 7.63 -14.23 9.42
C MET A 352 8.51 -15.01 10.41
N ALA A 353 9.77 -14.58 10.59
CA ALA A 353 10.65 -15.14 11.60
C ALA A 353 10.11 -14.92 13.03
N ALA A 354 9.65 -13.70 13.34
CA ALA A 354 9.00 -13.40 14.63
C ALA A 354 7.77 -14.29 14.86
N GLY A 355 6.93 -14.50 13.84
CA GLY A 355 5.79 -15.41 13.92
C GLY A 355 6.19 -16.84 14.27
N SER A 356 7.27 -17.34 13.67
CA SER A 356 7.81 -18.66 13.94
C SER A 356 8.39 -18.77 15.35
N ILE A 357 9.13 -17.75 15.82
CA ILE A 357 9.68 -17.69 17.18
C ILE A 357 8.54 -17.65 18.21
N ILE A 358 7.55 -16.77 18.03
CA ILE A 358 6.39 -16.64 18.92
C ILE A 358 5.64 -17.98 19.02
N GLY A 359 5.45 -18.68 17.90
CA GLY A 359 4.84 -20.02 17.88
C GLY A 359 5.64 -21.05 18.68
N ALA A 360 6.97 -21.08 18.53
CA ALA A 360 7.86 -21.95 19.27
C ALA A 360 7.92 -21.64 20.79
N MET A 361 7.70 -20.36 21.16
CA MET A 361 7.73 -19.86 22.54
C MET A 361 6.33 -19.84 23.18
N ALA A 362 5.44 -20.73 22.80
CA ALA A 362 4.08 -20.84 23.36
C ALA A 362 3.29 -19.50 23.31
N ASN A 363 3.37 -18.80 22.20
CA ASN A 363 2.73 -17.50 21.93
C ASN A 363 3.20 -16.34 22.82
N ARG A 364 4.36 -16.45 23.45
CA ARG A 364 4.97 -15.31 24.16
C ARG A 364 5.57 -14.32 23.16
N GLN A 365 5.32 -13.04 23.39
CA GLN A 365 5.82 -11.94 22.53
C GLN A 365 6.86 -11.06 23.23
N ASN A 366 6.94 -11.13 24.57
CA ASN A 366 7.90 -10.36 25.34
C ASN A 366 9.30 -11.00 25.27
N ILE A 367 10.28 -10.24 24.74
CA ILE A 367 11.66 -10.71 24.54
C ILE A 367 12.39 -11.01 25.86
N ASP A 368 12.02 -10.36 26.97
CA ASP A 368 12.62 -10.62 28.29
C ASP A 368 12.23 -12.01 28.84
N LEU A 369 11.20 -12.63 28.24
CA LEU A 369 10.68 -13.95 28.62
C LEU A 369 11.01 -15.03 27.58
N MET A 370 11.75 -14.70 26.56
CA MET A 370 12.24 -15.61 25.53
C MET A 370 13.69 -16.05 25.87
#